data_a591e1c34b0211259750a15f1c64fc15
#
_entry.id   a591e1c34b0211259750a15f1c64fc15
#
_cell.length_a   1.000
_cell.length_b   1.000
_cell.length_c   1.000
_cell.angle_alpha   90.00
_cell.angle_beta   90.00
_cell.angle_gamma   90.00
#
_symmetry.space_group_name_H-M   'P 1'
#
loop_
_entity.id
_entity.type
_entity.pdbx_description
1 polymer ?
#
loop_
_entity_poly.entity_id
_entity_poly.type
_entity_poly.pdbx_seq_one_letter_code
_entity_poly.pdbx_strand_id
1 'polypeptide(L)'
;MSPTIYADLHIHTVLSPCAEVEMIPPLIVRRALALGLGLIAITDHNGSANSAAVMQAAEGSGLAVLPGMEVQTAEDVHVLCLFDTAEQALTWQGIVFDHLPDRLNPVDIFGPQYVVDAAGEY
;
A
#
# COMPACT_ATOMS: atom_id res chain seq x y z
N MET A 1 -22.46 23.42 -4.82
CA MET A 1 -21.88 22.25 -5.52
C MET A 1 -20.90 21.52 -4.60
N SER A 2 -21.01 20.22 -4.54
CA SER A 2 -20.02 19.42 -3.84
C SER A 2 -18.72 19.40 -4.65
N PRO A 3 -17.54 19.50 -4.01
CA PRO A 3 -16.27 19.38 -4.72
C PRO A 3 -16.11 17.96 -5.27
N THR A 4 -15.44 17.86 -6.41
CA THR A 4 -15.06 16.58 -7.00
C THR A 4 -13.66 16.22 -6.55
N ILE A 5 -13.47 15.00 -6.05
CA ILE A 5 -12.17 14.46 -5.66
C ILE A 5 -11.86 13.29 -6.59
N TYR A 6 -10.67 13.31 -7.17
CA TYR A 6 -10.15 12.18 -7.93
C TYR A 6 -9.39 11.26 -6.99
N ALA A 7 -9.63 9.97 -7.09
CA ALA A 7 -9.05 8.98 -6.20
C ALA A 7 -8.48 7.79 -6.97
N ASP A 8 -7.40 7.22 -6.44
CA ASP A 8 -6.89 5.91 -6.84
C ASP A 8 -6.80 5.04 -5.57
N LEU A 9 -7.65 4.03 -5.48
CA LEU A 9 -7.78 3.18 -4.29
C LEU A 9 -7.09 1.82 -4.44
N HIS A 10 -6.21 1.67 -5.43
CA HIS A 10 -5.52 0.40 -5.68
C HIS A 10 -4.07 0.65 -6.11
N ILE A 11 -3.21 0.91 -5.13
CA ILE A 11 -1.79 1.21 -5.35
C ILE A 11 -0.93 0.22 -4.57
N HIS A 12 0.07 -0.33 -5.24
CA HIS A 12 1.08 -1.20 -4.64
C HIS A 12 2.40 -0.45 -4.46
N THR A 13 3.06 -0.70 -3.34
CA THR A 13 4.42 -0.19 -3.06
C THR A 13 5.46 -1.27 -3.38
N VAL A 14 6.73 -0.95 -3.13
CA VAL A 14 7.84 -1.92 -3.25
C VAL A 14 7.71 -3.13 -2.31
N LEU A 15 6.71 -3.17 -1.44
CA LEU A 15 6.38 -4.36 -0.64
C LEU A 15 5.74 -5.45 -1.50
N SER A 16 5.06 -5.07 -2.58
CA SER A 16 4.44 -6.03 -3.50
C SER A 16 5.42 -6.44 -4.59
N PRO A 17 5.59 -7.74 -4.88
CA PRO A 17 6.56 -8.21 -5.88
C PRO A 17 6.25 -7.73 -7.29
N CYS A 18 5.02 -7.34 -7.58
CA CYS A 18 4.61 -6.81 -8.88
C CYS A 18 4.94 -5.33 -9.08
N ALA A 19 5.37 -4.61 -8.03
CA ALA A 19 5.65 -3.18 -8.13
C ALA A 19 7.09 -2.90 -8.55
N GLU A 20 7.26 -1.80 -9.27
CA GLU A 20 8.58 -1.31 -9.67
C GLU A 20 9.32 -0.67 -8.48
N VAL A 21 10.64 -0.57 -8.57
CA VAL A 21 11.48 -0.02 -7.48
C VAL A 21 11.19 1.44 -7.18
N GLU A 22 10.57 2.17 -8.11
CA GLU A 22 10.15 3.55 -7.94
C GLU A 22 8.89 3.69 -7.09
N MET A 23 8.22 2.60 -6.75
CA MET A 23 6.99 2.62 -5.94
C MET A 23 7.32 2.75 -4.45
N ILE A 24 8.06 3.82 -4.12
CA ILE A 24 8.42 4.22 -2.76
C ILE A 24 7.61 5.44 -2.33
N PRO A 25 7.42 5.67 -1.01
CA PRO A 25 6.51 6.71 -0.51
C PRO A 25 6.68 8.09 -1.14
N PRO A 26 7.90 8.67 -1.24
CA PRO A 26 8.02 10.04 -1.79
C PRO A 26 7.60 10.13 -3.25
N LEU A 27 7.89 9.11 -4.06
CA LEU A 27 7.57 9.12 -5.49
C LEU A 27 6.09 8.84 -5.72
N ILE A 28 5.48 7.97 -4.93
CA ILE A 28 4.03 7.73 -4.97
C ILE A 28 3.27 9.03 -4.68
N VAL A 29 3.63 9.72 -3.62
CA VAL A 29 2.99 10.99 -3.23
C VAL A 29 3.18 12.05 -4.33
N ARG A 30 4.40 12.20 -4.82
CA ARG A 30 4.69 13.16 -5.91
C ARG A 30 3.86 12.87 -7.15
N ARG A 31 3.77 11.61 -7.55
CA ARG A 31 3.01 11.20 -8.73
C ARG A 31 1.50 11.43 -8.54
N ALA A 32 0.97 11.10 -7.38
CA ALA A 32 -0.43 11.33 -7.05
C ALA A 32 -0.80 12.81 -7.14
N LEU A 33 0.03 13.67 -6.58
CA LEU A 33 -0.17 15.13 -6.63
C LEU A 33 -0.08 15.65 -8.07
N ALA A 34 0.88 15.18 -8.86
CA ALA A 34 1.05 15.58 -10.26
C ALA A 34 -0.17 15.18 -11.12
N LEU A 35 -0.84 14.07 -10.79
CA LEU A 35 -2.05 13.61 -11.45
C LEU A 35 -3.33 14.31 -10.95
N GLY A 36 -3.23 15.18 -9.97
CA GLY A 36 -4.38 15.86 -9.38
C GLY A 36 -5.24 14.98 -8.47
N LEU A 37 -4.70 13.89 -7.95
CA LEU A 37 -5.41 13.02 -7.02
C LEU A 37 -5.53 13.70 -5.65
N GLY A 38 -6.72 13.58 -5.04
CA GLY A 38 -6.97 14.08 -3.68
C GLY A 38 -7.00 12.95 -2.64
N LEU A 39 -7.14 11.71 -3.09
CA LEU A 39 -7.22 10.54 -2.23
C LEU A 39 -6.55 9.35 -2.91
N ILE A 40 -5.71 8.64 -2.17
CA ILE A 40 -5.16 7.35 -2.59
C ILE A 40 -5.32 6.30 -1.49
N ALA A 41 -5.27 5.04 -1.86
CA ALA A 41 -5.18 3.94 -0.91
C ALA A 41 -3.99 3.05 -1.25
N ILE A 42 -3.24 2.66 -0.23
CA ILE A 42 -2.11 1.73 -0.37
C ILE A 42 -2.62 0.32 -0.05
N THR A 43 -2.54 -0.55 -1.04
CA THR A 43 -3.19 -1.87 -1.01
C THR A 43 -2.23 -2.95 -1.49
N ASP A 44 -1.11 -3.10 -0.81
CA ASP A 44 -0.13 -4.14 -1.13
C ASP A 44 -0.72 -5.56 -0.97
N HIS A 45 -0.19 -6.51 -1.71
CA HIS A 45 -0.61 -7.91 -1.64
C HIS A 45 -0.38 -8.48 -0.24
N ASN A 46 -1.45 -8.88 0.44
CA ASN A 46 -1.45 -9.56 1.74
C ASN A 46 -0.59 -8.88 2.83
N GLY A 47 -0.28 -7.60 2.66
CA GLY A 47 0.55 -6.84 3.59
C GLY A 47 0.16 -5.37 3.62
N SER A 48 0.48 -4.68 4.71
CA SER A 48 0.18 -3.26 4.90
C SER A 48 1.34 -2.49 5.55
N ALA A 49 2.53 -3.08 5.60
CA ALA A 49 3.65 -2.52 6.36
C ALA A 49 4.11 -1.15 5.84
N ASN A 50 3.93 -0.84 4.55
CA ASN A 50 4.35 0.43 3.96
C ASN A 50 3.25 1.52 3.98
N SER A 51 2.04 1.21 4.41
CA SER A 51 0.94 2.19 4.44
C SER A 51 1.25 3.40 5.29
N ALA A 52 1.76 3.19 6.51
CA ALA A 52 2.12 4.29 7.42
C ALA A 52 3.21 5.19 6.82
N ALA A 53 4.18 4.62 6.12
CA ALA A 53 5.25 5.37 5.48
C ALA A 53 4.71 6.30 4.38
N VAL A 54 3.77 5.84 3.57
CA VAL A 54 3.13 6.69 2.54
C VAL A 54 2.27 7.77 3.19
N MET A 55 1.52 7.43 4.23
CA MET A 55 0.73 8.42 4.99
C MET A 55 1.62 9.53 5.55
N GLN A 56 2.76 9.16 6.13
CA GLN A 56 3.73 10.12 6.65
C GLN A 56 4.35 10.98 5.54
N ALA A 57 4.71 10.39 4.41
CA ALA A 57 5.26 11.12 3.27
C ALA A 57 4.25 12.13 2.68
N ALA A 58 2.95 11.89 2.83
CA ALA A 58 1.89 12.76 2.34
C ALA A 58 1.52 13.88 3.32
N GLU A 59 2.04 13.88 4.55
CA GLU A 59 1.71 14.90 5.56
C GLU A 59 1.97 16.31 5.03
N GLY A 60 1.01 17.21 5.21
CA GLY A 60 1.10 18.59 4.78
C GLY A 60 0.94 18.84 3.27
N SER A 61 0.77 17.78 2.47
CA SER A 61 0.65 17.90 1.00
C SER A 61 -0.79 18.15 0.52
N GLY A 62 -1.79 17.90 1.36
CA GLY A 62 -3.20 17.94 0.97
C GLY A 62 -3.70 16.62 0.39
N LEU A 63 -2.84 15.65 0.12
CA LEU A 63 -3.21 14.31 -0.33
C LEU A 63 -3.65 13.46 0.87
N ALA A 64 -4.87 12.91 0.81
CA ALA A 64 -5.33 11.94 1.80
C ALA A 64 -4.88 10.53 1.38
N VAL A 65 -4.40 9.75 2.34
CA VAL A 65 -3.94 8.39 2.12
C VAL A 65 -4.68 7.44 3.07
N LEU A 66 -5.35 6.44 2.51
CA LEU A 66 -5.96 5.37 3.28
C LEU A 66 -5.01 4.18 3.36
N PRO A 67 -4.75 3.65 4.55
CA PRO A 67 -4.05 2.39 4.70
C PRO A 67 -4.96 1.24 4.30
N GLY A 68 -4.41 0.23 3.65
CA GLY A 68 -5.20 -0.90 3.18
C GLY A 68 -4.37 -2.12 2.84
N MET A 69 -5.02 -3.07 2.18
CA MET A 69 -4.42 -4.32 1.76
C MET A 69 -5.25 -4.92 0.63
N GLU A 70 -4.59 -5.50 -0.36
CA GLU A 70 -5.23 -6.38 -1.31
C GLU A 70 -5.05 -7.83 -0.85
N VAL A 71 -6.11 -8.39 -0.28
CA VAL A 71 -6.09 -9.79 0.19
C VAL A 71 -6.40 -10.70 -0.97
N GLN A 72 -5.56 -11.70 -1.19
CA GLN A 72 -5.83 -12.79 -2.11
C GLN A 72 -6.35 -13.99 -1.32
N THR A 73 -7.59 -14.40 -1.61
CA THR A 73 -8.23 -15.52 -0.93
C THR A 73 -7.77 -16.87 -1.50
N ALA A 74 -8.10 -17.95 -0.80
CA ALA A 74 -7.81 -19.30 -1.26
C ALA A 74 -8.51 -19.65 -2.60
N GLU A 75 -9.64 -18.99 -2.88
CA GLU A 75 -10.39 -19.14 -4.14
C GLU A 75 -9.83 -18.28 -5.28
N ASP A 76 -8.70 -17.60 -5.04
CA ASP A 76 -8.07 -16.67 -5.98
C ASP A 76 -8.95 -15.44 -6.31
N VAL A 77 -9.63 -14.91 -5.29
CA VAL A 77 -10.34 -13.65 -5.35
C VAL A 77 -9.50 -12.57 -4.67
N HIS A 78 -9.36 -11.42 -5.30
CA HIS A 78 -8.65 -10.27 -4.74
C HIS A 78 -9.64 -9.31 -4.12
N VAL A 79 -9.48 -9.02 -2.83
CA VAL A 79 -10.38 -8.15 -2.06
C VAL A 79 -9.58 -6.97 -1.54
N LEU A 80 -10.02 -5.75 -1.86
CA LEU A 80 -9.43 -4.53 -1.31
C LEU A 80 -10.04 -4.26 0.05
N CYS A 81 -9.19 -4.22 1.07
CA CYS A 81 -9.56 -3.87 2.44
C CYS A 81 -8.97 -2.49 2.75
N LEU A 82 -9.82 -1.54 3.12
CA LEU A 82 -9.43 -0.17 3.43
C LEU A 82 -9.75 0.14 4.90
N PHE A 83 -8.87 0.91 5.54
CA PHE A 83 -8.96 1.23 6.96
C PHE A 83 -8.80 2.73 7.19
N ASP A 84 -9.26 3.20 8.35
CA ASP A 84 -9.09 4.60 8.74
C ASP A 84 -7.68 4.88 9.26
N THR A 85 -7.05 3.89 9.92
CA THR A 85 -5.73 4.05 10.56
C THR A 85 -4.76 2.95 10.13
N ALA A 86 -3.48 3.29 10.12
CA ALA A 86 -2.41 2.31 9.87
C ALA A 86 -2.41 1.19 10.91
N GLU A 87 -2.76 1.50 12.16
CA GLU A 87 -2.85 0.51 13.24
C GLU A 87 -3.90 -0.56 12.95
N GLN A 88 -5.08 -0.16 12.45
CA GLN A 88 -6.12 -1.09 12.03
C GLN A 88 -5.62 -2.01 10.90
N ALA A 89 -4.94 -1.44 9.90
CA ALA A 89 -4.39 -2.21 8.79
C ALA A 89 -3.33 -3.22 9.26
N LEU A 90 -2.46 -2.84 10.20
CA LEU A 90 -1.44 -3.74 10.76
C LEU A 90 -2.07 -4.85 11.61
N THR A 91 -3.14 -4.56 12.35
CA THR A 91 -3.90 -5.59 13.08
C THR A 91 -4.49 -6.61 12.12
N TRP A 92 -5.06 -6.14 11.02
CA TRP A 92 -5.58 -7.01 9.95
C TRP A 92 -4.47 -7.82 9.30
N GLN A 93 -3.31 -7.21 9.04
CA GLN A 93 -2.13 -7.92 8.52
C GLN A 93 -1.76 -9.11 9.38
N GLY A 94 -1.76 -8.96 10.70
CA GLY A 94 -1.50 -10.05 11.63
C GLY A 94 -2.46 -11.22 11.45
N ILE A 95 -3.74 -10.94 11.28
CA ILE A 95 -4.77 -11.95 11.04
C ILE A 95 -4.53 -12.66 9.71
N VAL A 96 -4.24 -11.90 8.66
CA VAL A 96 -3.96 -12.46 7.32
C VAL A 96 -2.71 -13.34 7.36
N PHE A 97 -1.64 -12.88 8.00
CA PHE A 97 -0.38 -13.64 8.10
C PHE A 97 -0.56 -14.98 8.80
N ASP A 98 -1.45 -15.07 9.80
CA ASP A 98 -1.76 -16.32 10.49
C ASP A 98 -2.42 -17.35 9.57
N HIS A 99 -2.96 -16.92 8.44
CA HIS A 99 -3.65 -17.78 7.46
C HIS A 99 -2.83 -18.02 6.18
N LEU A 100 -1.67 -17.37 6.03
CA LEU A 100 -0.80 -17.59 4.88
C LEU A 100 0.06 -18.84 5.07
N PRO A 101 0.47 -19.53 3.97
CA PRO A 101 1.45 -20.60 4.05
C PRO A 101 2.78 -20.12 4.65
N ASP A 102 3.39 -20.93 5.50
CA ASP A 102 4.69 -20.62 6.11
C ASP A 102 5.83 -20.90 5.12
N ARG A 103 5.96 -20.04 4.13
CA ARG A 103 7.04 -20.08 3.15
C ARG A 103 7.28 -18.71 2.54
N LEU A 104 8.53 -18.44 2.15
CA LEU A 104 8.91 -17.20 1.50
C LEU A 104 8.66 -17.27 -0.01
N ASN A 105 8.36 -16.11 -0.60
CA ASN A 105 8.32 -15.97 -2.05
C ASN A 105 9.73 -16.07 -2.63
N PRO A 106 9.98 -16.93 -3.63
CA PRO A 106 11.28 -16.95 -4.31
C PRO A 106 11.56 -15.62 -5.00
N VAL A 107 12.71 -14.99 -4.64
CA VAL A 107 13.11 -13.67 -5.15
C VAL A 107 13.42 -13.72 -6.66
N ASP A 108 13.95 -14.83 -7.14
CA ASP A 108 14.27 -15.04 -8.56
C ASP A 108 13.01 -15.17 -9.44
N ILE A 109 11.86 -15.47 -8.85
CA ILE A 109 10.57 -15.58 -9.57
C ILE A 109 9.75 -14.29 -9.40
N PHE A 110 9.62 -13.79 -8.15
CA PHE A 110 8.71 -12.69 -7.82
C PHE A 110 9.41 -11.35 -7.63
N GLY A 111 10.75 -11.32 -7.56
CA GLY A 111 11.51 -10.14 -7.21
C GLY A 111 11.53 -9.86 -5.70
N PRO A 112 12.35 -8.89 -5.28
CA PRO A 112 12.45 -8.54 -3.88
C PRO A 112 11.23 -7.75 -3.39
N GLN A 113 10.96 -7.87 -2.08
CA GLN A 113 9.89 -7.14 -1.39
C GLN A 113 10.54 -6.32 -0.26
N TYR A 114 10.21 -5.03 -0.19
CA TYR A 114 10.85 -4.10 0.74
C TYR A 114 9.83 -3.41 1.65
N VAL A 115 10.14 -3.38 2.95
CA VAL A 115 9.50 -2.46 3.89
C VAL A 115 10.38 -1.21 3.96
N VAL A 116 9.77 -0.04 3.78
CA VAL A 116 10.50 1.23 3.67
C VAL A 116 9.92 2.27 4.63
N ASP A 117 10.71 3.29 4.94
CA ASP A 117 10.25 4.45 5.69
C ASP A 117 9.66 5.54 4.75
N ALA A 118 9.28 6.69 5.32
CA ALA A 118 8.68 7.79 4.56
C ALA A 118 9.63 8.43 3.54
N ALA A 119 10.94 8.24 3.69
CA ALA A 119 11.96 8.68 2.74
C ALA A 119 12.23 7.65 1.63
N GLY A 120 11.65 6.45 1.76
CA GLY A 120 11.89 5.34 0.83
C GLY A 120 13.14 4.51 1.17
N GLU A 121 13.66 4.66 2.37
CA GLU A 121 14.83 3.89 2.85
C GLU A 121 14.37 2.64 3.61
N TYR A 122 15.13 1.54 3.48
CA TYR A 122 14.85 0.26 4.15
C TYR A 122 15.96 -0.17 5.09
#